data_cf54a602bd1088256dbd7b34353e462c
#
_entry.id   cf54a602bd1088256dbd7b34353e462c
#
_cell.length_a   1.000
_cell.length_b   1.000
_cell.length_c   1.000
_cell.angle_alpha   90.00
_cell.angle_beta   90.00
_cell.angle_gamma   90.00
#
_symmetry.space_group_name_H-M   'P 1'
#
loop_
_entity.id
_entity.type
_entity.pdbx_description
1 polymer ?
#
loop_
_entity_poly.entity_id
_entity_poly.type
_entity_poly.pdbx_seq_one_letter_code
_entity_poly.pdbx_strand_id
1 'polypeptide(L)'
;MYLILSLYVMKFSTDVLLIAPAVMGAIFSLSRIWDAISDPLAGYLSDRTTFRLGRRRTWILVSCIPIAIGFYAVFAPPFSMQGSDLTLWMTIAIIGFYSAMTLFFVPHMALGAELSVDYHERSRLFGVRHIFYTLGSILSLGAMYLLINEEFAEGGNVRLMARDLAFVAIAIMVVLVVYAVTTLRERPEFQNRQQGGPLQAFRDIWGNPHARLLITVTFIENVGSAAIAALTLYISQYVVGAPAMAPLI
;
A
#
# COMPACT_ATOMS: atom_id res chain seq x y z
N MET A 1 -6.95 -2.45 -1.65
CA MET A 1 -6.46 -2.05 -0.29
C MET A 1 -5.60 -0.80 -0.31
N TYR A 2 -4.47 -0.77 -1.04
CA TYR A 2 -3.58 0.40 -1.04
C TYR A 2 -4.28 1.70 -1.50
N LEU A 3 -5.06 1.66 -2.58
CA LEU A 3 -5.75 2.83 -3.13
C LEU A 3 -6.77 3.42 -2.15
N ILE A 4 -7.63 2.59 -1.55
CA ILE A 4 -8.62 3.07 -0.58
C ILE A 4 -7.93 3.68 0.65
N LEU A 5 -6.79 3.13 1.05
CA LEU A 5 -6.00 3.69 2.15
C LEU A 5 -5.40 5.04 1.76
N SER A 6 -4.82 5.16 0.57
CA SER A 6 -4.19 6.42 0.15
C SER A 6 -5.19 7.55 -0.11
N LEU A 7 -6.40 7.25 -0.56
CA LEU A 7 -7.42 8.25 -0.90
C LEU A 7 -8.38 8.53 0.26
N TYR A 8 -8.83 7.50 0.98
CA TYR A 8 -9.94 7.64 1.93
C TYR A 8 -9.49 7.74 3.39
N VAL A 9 -8.36 7.16 3.80
CA VAL A 9 -7.96 7.15 5.22
C VAL A 9 -7.78 8.57 5.78
N MET A 10 -7.28 9.50 4.98
CA MET A 10 -7.16 10.90 5.42
C MET A 10 -8.54 11.44 5.80
N LYS A 11 -9.51 11.35 4.89
CA LYS A 11 -10.90 11.78 5.12
C LYS A 11 -11.56 11.02 6.27
N PHE A 12 -11.44 9.69 6.30
CA PHE A 12 -11.98 8.86 7.38
C PHE A 12 -11.46 9.29 8.75
N SER A 13 -10.16 9.59 8.85
CA SER A 13 -9.54 10.00 10.10
C SER A 13 -9.96 11.41 10.54
N THR A 14 -10.14 12.34 9.60
CA THR A 14 -10.51 13.73 9.92
C THR A 14 -11.99 13.92 10.15
N ASP A 15 -12.84 13.32 9.31
CA ASP A 15 -14.27 13.60 9.32
C ASP A 15 -15.04 12.62 10.21
N VAL A 16 -14.60 11.33 10.27
CA VAL A 16 -15.28 10.28 11.03
C VAL A 16 -14.64 10.07 12.41
N LEU A 17 -13.30 10.10 12.48
CA LEU A 17 -12.56 9.91 13.75
C LEU A 17 -12.20 11.22 14.45
N LEU A 18 -12.44 12.38 13.80
CA LEU A 18 -12.22 13.72 14.32
C LEU A 18 -10.77 13.99 14.75
N ILE A 19 -9.80 13.37 14.07
CA ILE A 19 -8.36 13.63 14.27
C ILE A 19 -7.98 14.84 13.43
N ALA A 20 -7.24 15.79 14.03
CA ALA A 20 -6.84 17.01 13.33
C ALA A 20 -6.07 16.71 12.03
N PRO A 21 -6.39 17.37 10.89
CA PRO A 21 -5.74 17.12 9.59
C PRO A 21 -4.22 17.27 9.63
N ALA A 22 -3.71 18.24 10.41
CA ALA A 22 -2.26 18.44 10.56
C ALA A 22 -1.56 17.25 11.22
N VAL A 23 -2.21 16.60 12.20
CA VAL A 23 -1.70 15.41 12.87
C VAL A 23 -1.66 14.23 11.88
N MET A 24 -2.72 14.04 11.10
CA MET A 24 -2.76 13.02 10.08
C MET A 24 -1.71 13.23 8.99
N GLY A 25 -1.52 14.49 8.55
CA GLY A 25 -0.46 14.85 7.62
C GLY A 25 0.94 14.51 8.16
N ALA A 26 1.18 14.76 9.44
CA ALA A 26 2.44 14.38 10.10
C ALA A 26 2.63 12.87 10.15
N ILE A 27 1.58 12.09 10.46
CA ILE A 27 1.62 10.61 10.47
C ILE A 27 1.95 10.07 9.08
N PHE A 28 1.31 10.58 8.03
CA PHE A 28 1.62 10.16 6.66
C PHE A 28 3.03 10.55 6.23
N SER A 29 3.50 11.74 6.59
CA SER A 29 4.88 12.17 6.30
C SER A 29 5.90 11.27 7.00
N LEU A 30 5.66 10.92 8.27
CA LEU A 30 6.50 10.02 9.03
C LEU A 30 6.54 8.61 8.39
N SER A 31 5.38 8.10 7.92
CA SER A 31 5.33 6.81 7.22
C SER A 31 6.17 6.82 5.94
N ARG A 32 6.20 7.93 5.17
CA ARG A 32 7.02 8.02 3.95
C ARG A 32 8.51 8.05 4.25
N ILE A 33 8.92 8.73 5.33
CA ILE A 33 10.31 8.69 5.80
C ILE A 33 10.68 7.27 6.24
N TRP A 34 9.76 6.58 6.92
CA TRP A 34 9.95 5.20 7.33
C TRP A 34 10.07 4.24 6.13
N ASP A 35 9.26 4.41 5.08
CA ASP A 35 9.35 3.61 3.85
C ASP A 35 10.75 3.71 3.22
N ALA A 36 11.38 4.88 3.22
CA ALA A 36 12.73 5.06 2.68
C ALA A 36 13.80 4.21 3.40
N ILE A 37 13.55 3.83 4.65
CA ILE A 37 14.43 2.96 5.44
C ILE A 37 14.00 1.50 5.31
N SER A 38 12.70 1.23 5.41
CA SER A 38 12.16 -0.12 5.46
C SER A 38 12.22 -0.83 4.10
N ASP A 39 12.08 -0.13 2.97
CA ASP A 39 12.13 -0.73 1.64
C ASP A 39 13.48 -1.38 1.31
N PRO A 40 14.62 -0.70 1.47
CA PRO A 40 15.93 -1.34 1.28
C PRO A 40 16.18 -2.49 2.25
N LEU A 41 15.69 -2.37 3.49
CA LEU A 41 15.83 -3.41 4.49
C LEU A 41 15.03 -4.67 4.13
N ALA A 42 13.78 -4.50 3.71
CA ALA A 42 12.93 -5.59 3.24
C ALA A 42 13.53 -6.29 1.99
N GLY A 43 14.08 -5.51 1.05
CA GLY A 43 14.81 -6.03 -0.09
C GLY A 43 16.00 -6.91 0.34
N TYR A 44 16.85 -6.37 1.19
CA TYR A 44 18.01 -7.07 1.71
C TYR A 44 17.66 -8.36 2.47
N LEU A 45 16.65 -8.31 3.33
CA LEU A 45 16.20 -9.47 4.10
C LEU A 45 15.58 -10.54 3.19
N SER A 46 14.73 -10.12 2.26
CA SER A 46 14.09 -11.06 1.33
C SER A 46 15.08 -11.75 0.41
N ASP A 47 16.15 -11.06 0.03
CA ASP A 47 17.19 -11.61 -0.84
C ASP A 47 18.09 -12.67 -0.16
N ARG A 48 18.20 -12.62 1.15
CA ARG A 48 19.01 -13.56 1.95
C ARG A 48 18.22 -14.72 2.54
N THR A 49 16.92 -14.70 2.39
CA THR A 49 16.06 -15.77 2.92
C THR A 49 16.21 -17.04 2.10
N THR A 50 16.51 -18.15 2.77
CA THR A 50 16.53 -19.49 2.18
C THR A 50 15.44 -20.33 2.83
N PHE A 51 14.30 -20.50 2.14
CA PHE A 51 13.17 -21.26 2.65
C PHE A 51 12.62 -22.21 1.58
N ARG A 52 11.97 -23.32 2.00
CA ARG A 52 11.45 -24.36 1.09
C ARG A 52 10.42 -23.86 0.07
N LEU A 53 9.64 -22.84 0.42
CA LEU A 53 8.66 -22.22 -0.48
C LEU A 53 9.30 -21.30 -1.53
N GLY A 54 10.56 -20.95 -1.37
CA GLY A 54 11.26 -19.95 -2.16
C GLY A 54 11.59 -18.71 -1.34
N ARG A 55 12.54 -17.91 -1.84
CA ARG A 55 13.06 -16.73 -1.19
C ARG A 55 12.00 -15.64 -1.05
N ARG A 56 11.38 -15.25 -2.17
CA ARG A 56 10.42 -14.14 -2.25
C ARG A 56 8.99 -14.57 -1.91
N ARG A 57 8.59 -15.77 -2.32
CA ARG A 57 7.25 -16.31 -2.05
C ARG A 57 6.96 -16.43 -0.56
N THR A 58 7.97 -16.77 0.23
CA THR A 58 7.85 -16.83 1.70
C THR A 58 7.48 -15.47 2.28
N TRP A 59 8.15 -14.39 1.83
CA TRP A 59 7.86 -13.04 2.30
C TRP A 59 6.46 -12.56 1.89
N ILE A 60 6.06 -12.84 0.64
CA ILE A 60 4.72 -12.53 0.13
C ILE A 60 3.64 -13.22 0.98
N LEU A 61 3.85 -14.48 1.36
CA LEU A 61 2.89 -15.21 2.18
C LEU A 61 2.87 -14.72 3.64
N VAL A 62 4.03 -14.55 4.26
CA VAL A 62 4.14 -14.13 5.66
C VAL A 62 3.62 -12.71 5.86
N SER A 63 3.82 -11.83 4.90
CA SER A 63 3.31 -10.45 4.96
C SER A 63 1.78 -10.33 4.93
N CYS A 64 1.06 -11.36 4.47
CA CYS A 64 -0.41 -11.40 4.51
C CYS A 64 -0.96 -11.12 5.90
N ILE A 65 -0.37 -11.71 6.94
CA ILE A 65 -0.86 -11.59 8.33
C ILE A 65 -0.73 -10.15 8.84
N PRO A 66 0.47 -9.53 8.84
CA PRO A 66 0.59 -8.15 9.31
C PRO A 66 -0.14 -7.13 8.42
N ILE A 67 -0.31 -7.38 7.11
CA ILE A 67 -1.15 -6.54 6.24
C ILE A 67 -2.62 -6.63 6.68
N ALA A 68 -3.14 -7.82 6.91
CA ALA A 68 -4.51 -8.02 7.35
C ALA A 68 -4.77 -7.32 8.70
N ILE A 69 -3.88 -7.52 9.68
CA ILE A 69 -3.96 -6.89 11.00
C ILE A 69 -3.88 -5.36 10.88
N GLY A 70 -2.91 -4.83 10.15
CA GLY A 70 -2.71 -3.38 9.98
C GLY A 70 -3.90 -2.73 9.25
N PHE A 71 -4.39 -3.35 8.17
CA PHE A 71 -5.55 -2.84 7.44
C PHE A 71 -6.82 -2.84 8.30
N TYR A 72 -7.05 -3.92 9.02
CA TYR A 72 -8.16 -3.98 9.97
C TYR A 72 -8.04 -2.93 11.07
N ALA A 73 -6.87 -2.77 11.67
CA ALA A 73 -6.64 -1.79 12.73
C ALA A 73 -6.88 -0.34 12.28
N VAL A 74 -6.57 -0.02 11.01
CA VAL A 74 -6.82 1.33 10.43
C VAL A 74 -8.32 1.59 10.26
N PHE A 75 -9.09 0.63 9.73
CA PHE A 75 -10.51 0.83 9.41
C PHE A 75 -11.48 0.41 10.52
N ALA A 76 -10.99 -0.29 11.55
CA ALA A 76 -11.79 -0.73 12.70
C ALA A 76 -11.14 -0.33 14.04
N PRO A 77 -10.85 0.96 14.26
CA PRO A 77 -10.33 1.41 15.55
C PRO A 77 -11.38 1.14 16.65
N PRO A 78 -10.96 0.76 17.89
CA PRO A 78 -11.88 0.50 18.99
C PRO A 78 -12.78 1.71 19.26
N PHE A 79 -14.08 1.46 19.46
CA PHE A 79 -15.07 2.52 19.72
C PHE A 79 -14.82 3.26 21.04
N SER A 80 -14.16 2.61 22.00
CA SER A 80 -13.81 3.17 23.30
C SER A 80 -12.69 4.19 23.27
N MET A 81 -11.88 4.21 22.20
CA MET A 81 -10.74 5.11 22.07
C MET A 81 -11.16 6.47 21.52
N GLN A 82 -10.66 7.54 22.14
CA GLN A 82 -10.90 8.95 21.74
C GLN A 82 -9.65 9.78 21.98
N GLY A 83 -9.58 10.94 21.35
CA GLY A 83 -8.51 11.92 21.56
C GLY A 83 -7.11 11.38 21.29
N SER A 84 -6.22 11.49 22.27
CA SER A 84 -4.80 11.08 22.15
C SER A 84 -4.63 9.58 21.92
N ASP A 85 -5.44 8.76 22.57
CA ASP A 85 -5.33 7.30 22.49
C ASP A 85 -5.72 6.81 21.10
N LEU A 86 -6.76 7.39 20.52
CA LEU A 86 -7.15 7.12 19.14
C LEU A 86 -6.09 7.57 18.15
N THR A 87 -5.49 8.74 18.38
CA THR A 87 -4.40 9.25 17.54
C THR A 87 -3.17 8.33 17.60
N LEU A 88 -2.80 7.86 18.78
CA LEU A 88 -1.71 6.91 18.96
C LEU A 88 -2.00 5.59 18.27
N TRP A 89 -3.24 5.07 18.43
CA TRP A 89 -3.69 3.86 17.74
C TRP A 89 -3.55 4.00 16.22
N MET A 90 -4.07 5.08 15.64
CA MET A 90 -4.00 5.33 14.20
C MET A 90 -2.56 5.48 13.71
N THR A 91 -1.69 6.12 14.50
CA THR A 91 -0.26 6.24 14.20
C THR A 91 0.40 4.85 14.07
N ILE A 92 0.18 4.00 15.08
CA ILE A 92 0.75 2.64 15.09
C ILE A 92 0.14 1.79 13.96
N ALA A 93 -1.17 1.87 13.75
CA ALA A 93 -1.87 1.10 12.72
C ALA A 93 -1.40 1.48 11.31
N ILE A 94 -1.26 2.78 11.01
CA ILE A 94 -0.82 3.27 9.71
C ILE A 94 0.64 2.92 9.44
N ILE A 95 1.55 3.19 10.37
CA ILE A 95 2.98 2.85 10.21
C ILE A 95 3.14 1.33 10.12
N GLY A 96 2.44 0.56 10.95
CA GLY A 96 2.44 -0.90 10.91
C GLY A 96 1.94 -1.45 9.58
N PHE A 97 0.85 -0.89 9.04
CA PHE A 97 0.33 -1.28 7.74
C PHE A 97 1.31 -0.98 6.60
N TYR A 98 1.92 0.22 6.56
CA TYR A 98 2.91 0.54 5.52
C TYR A 98 4.14 -0.37 5.65
N SER A 99 4.64 -0.62 6.86
CA SER A 99 5.74 -1.59 7.07
C SER A 99 5.39 -2.98 6.54
N ALA A 100 4.17 -3.46 6.80
CA ALA A 100 3.69 -4.74 6.29
C ALA A 100 3.57 -4.74 4.75
N MET A 101 3.11 -3.63 4.16
CA MET A 101 3.05 -3.46 2.70
C MET A 101 4.44 -3.48 2.06
N THR A 102 5.45 -2.89 2.69
CA THR A 102 6.85 -2.97 2.23
C THR A 102 7.34 -4.43 2.19
N LEU A 103 7.05 -5.22 3.24
CA LEU A 103 7.41 -6.64 3.28
C LEU A 103 6.74 -7.47 2.18
N PHE A 104 5.60 -7.03 1.67
CA PHE A 104 4.91 -7.64 0.53
C PHE A 104 5.41 -7.08 -0.80
N PHE A 105 5.43 -5.76 -0.94
CA PHE A 105 5.56 -5.07 -2.22
C PHE A 105 6.95 -5.24 -2.82
N VAL A 106 8.00 -5.11 -2.01
CA VAL A 106 9.39 -5.24 -2.47
C VAL A 106 9.68 -6.65 -3.00
N PRO A 107 9.40 -7.75 -2.27
CA PRO A 107 9.59 -9.10 -2.82
C PRO A 107 8.67 -9.40 -4.01
N HIS A 108 7.44 -8.87 -4.02
CA HIS A 108 6.49 -9.07 -5.11
C HIS A 108 6.97 -8.44 -6.42
N MET A 109 7.47 -7.20 -6.38
CA MET A 109 8.01 -6.52 -7.55
C MET A 109 9.23 -7.22 -8.10
N ALA A 110 10.12 -7.64 -7.21
CA ALA A 110 11.32 -8.34 -7.58
C ALA A 110 11.02 -9.73 -8.15
N LEU A 111 10.04 -10.47 -7.58
CA LEU A 111 9.59 -11.75 -8.14
C LEU A 111 9.06 -11.56 -9.56
N GLY A 112 8.24 -10.54 -9.80
CA GLY A 112 7.72 -10.23 -11.14
C GLY A 112 8.83 -10.03 -12.19
N ALA A 113 9.93 -9.38 -11.80
CA ALA A 113 11.07 -9.16 -12.68
C ALA A 113 11.89 -10.46 -12.94
N GLU A 114 11.83 -11.44 -12.02
CA GLU A 114 12.57 -12.69 -12.08
C GLU A 114 11.78 -13.83 -12.77
N LEU A 115 10.47 -13.66 -13.01
CA LEU A 115 9.63 -14.71 -13.62
C LEU A 115 9.99 -14.99 -15.08
N SER A 116 10.45 -14.01 -15.85
CA SER A 116 10.89 -14.20 -17.22
C SER A 116 12.16 -13.38 -17.54
N VAL A 117 13.06 -13.97 -18.33
CA VAL A 117 14.23 -13.26 -18.89
C VAL A 117 13.91 -12.68 -20.28
N ASP A 118 12.86 -13.17 -20.94
CA ASP A 118 12.40 -12.63 -22.21
C ASP A 118 11.71 -11.29 -22.03
N TYR A 119 12.10 -10.32 -22.89
CA TYR A 119 11.57 -8.96 -22.82
C TYR A 119 10.06 -8.88 -23.08
N HIS A 120 9.59 -9.63 -24.09
CA HIS A 120 8.17 -9.59 -24.49
C HIS A 120 7.28 -10.29 -23.46
N GLU A 121 7.72 -11.42 -22.92
CA GLU A 121 7.01 -12.10 -21.83
C GLU A 121 6.94 -11.23 -20.58
N ARG A 122 8.04 -10.56 -20.23
CA ARG A 122 8.07 -9.63 -19.09
C ARG A 122 7.10 -8.47 -19.30
N SER A 123 7.08 -7.87 -20.49
CA SER A 123 6.16 -6.80 -20.84
C SER A 123 4.69 -7.24 -20.74
N ARG A 124 4.36 -8.45 -21.23
CA ARG A 124 3.01 -9.02 -21.10
C ARG A 124 2.63 -9.25 -19.64
N LEU A 125 3.54 -9.78 -18.83
CA LEU A 125 3.32 -10.04 -17.41
C LEU A 125 3.01 -8.74 -16.65
N PHE A 126 3.79 -7.68 -16.86
CA PHE A 126 3.54 -6.39 -16.26
C PHE A 126 2.27 -5.72 -16.80
N GLY A 127 1.93 -5.92 -18.08
CA GLY A 127 0.66 -5.48 -18.69
C GLY A 127 -0.55 -6.13 -18.03
N VAL A 128 -0.55 -7.46 -17.90
CA VAL A 128 -1.62 -8.21 -17.20
C VAL A 128 -1.72 -7.79 -15.74
N ARG A 129 -0.58 -7.64 -15.05
CA ARG A 129 -0.54 -7.11 -13.68
C ARG A 129 -1.21 -5.73 -13.59
N HIS A 130 -0.98 -4.84 -14.57
CA HIS A 130 -1.58 -3.52 -14.59
C HIS A 130 -3.10 -3.57 -14.78
N ILE A 131 -3.60 -4.48 -15.62
CA ILE A 131 -5.05 -4.71 -15.77
C ILE A 131 -5.67 -5.10 -14.42
N PHE A 132 -5.10 -6.05 -13.70
CA PHE A 132 -5.60 -6.45 -12.37
C PHE A 132 -5.46 -5.34 -11.33
N TYR A 133 -4.40 -4.52 -11.40
CA TYR A 133 -4.29 -3.32 -10.57
C TYR A 133 -5.43 -2.35 -10.84
N THR A 134 -5.77 -2.08 -12.10
CA THR A 134 -6.88 -1.20 -12.49
C THR A 134 -8.23 -1.75 -12.02
N LEU A 135 -8.49 -3.05 -12.19
CA LEU A 135 -9.70 -3.69 -11.66
C LEU A 135 -9.79 -3.56 -10.13
N GLY A 136 -8.69 -3.78 -9.42
CA GLY A 136 -8.63 -3.57 -7.98
C GLY A 136 -8.86 -2.11 -7.57
N SER A 137 -8.41 -1.16 -8.40
CA SER A 137 -8.64 0.27 -8.20
C SER A 137 -10.13 0.61 -8.35
N ILE A 138 -10.81 0.09 -9.37
CA ILE A 138 -12.26 0.27 -9.57
C ILE A 138 -13.04 -0.28 -8.37
N LEU A 139 -12.70 -1.47 -7.90
CA LEU A 139 -13.33 -2.03 -6.69
C LEU A 139 -13.09 -1.16 -5.45
N SER A 140 -11.89 -0.59 -5.31
CA SER A 140 -11.57 0.32 -4.21
C SER A 140 -12.36 1.63 -4.28
N LEU A 141 -12.56 2.19 -5.49
CA LEU A 141 -13.40 3.36 -5.69
C LEU A 141 -14.88 3.05 -5.39
N GLY A 142 -15.37 1.87 -5.77
CA GLY A 142 -16.71 1.40 -5.39
C GLY A 142 -16.88 1.28 -3.87
N ALA A 143 -15.91 0.72 -3.15
CA ALA A 143 -15.93 0.66 -1.70
C ALA A 143 -15.89 2.08 -1.07
N MET A 144 -15.11 2.99 -1.62
CA MET A 144 -15.07 4.39 -1.18
C MET A 144 -16.41 5.09 -1.41
N TYR A 145 -17.05 4.85 -2.54
CA TYR A 145 -18.40 5.38 -2.84
C TYR A 145 -19.43 4.90 -1.80
N LEU A 146 -19.40 3.63 -1.42
CA LEU A 146 -20.28 3.10 -0.37
C LEU A 146 -20.04 3.78 0.98
N LEU A 147 -18.78 3.99 1.36
CA LEU A 147 -18.41 4.66 2.61
C LEU A 147 -18.86 6.13 2.65
N ILE A 148 -18.71 6.85 1.53
CA ILE A 148 -19.16 8.24 1.44
C ILE A 148 -20.70 8.32 1.49
N ASN A 149 -21.42 7.43 0.79
CA ASN A 149 -22.88 7.41 0.86
C ASN A 149 -23.38 7.10 2.27
N GLU A 150 -22.72 6.18 3.00
CA GLU A 150 -23.05 5.88 4.39
C GLU A 150 -22.83 7.06 5.33
N GLU A 151 -21.81 7.90 5.05
CA GLU A 151 -21.51 9.12 5.82
C GLU A 151 -22.66 10.15 5.75
N PHE A 152 -23.34 10.23 4.59
CA PHE A 152 -24.45 11.17 4.38
C PHE A 152 -25.84 10.54 4.56
N ALA A 153 -25.92 9.24 4.87
CA ALA A 153 -27.18 8.56 5.11
C ALA A 153 -27.73 8.87 6.51
N GLU A 154 -29.06 9.06 6.61
CA GLU A 154 -29.71 9.21 7.92
C GLU A 154 -29.54 7.92 8.77
N GLY A 155 -28.86 8.03 9.91
CA GLY A 155 -28.56 6.91 10.79
C GLY A 155 -27.41 6.02 10.32
N GLY A 156 -26.66 6.43 9.32
CA GLY A 156 -25.49 5.71 8.81
C GLY A 156 -24.38 5.52 9.84
N ASN A 157 -23.69 4.39 9.79
CA ASN A 157 -22.54 4.09 10.66
C ASN A 157 -21.32 3.74 9.84
N VAL A 158 -20.60 4.77 9.40
CA VAL A 158 -19.39 4.65 8.58
C VAL A 158 -18.34 3.73 9.22
N ARG A 159 -18.18 3.76 10.54
CA ARG A 159 -17.19 2.91 11.24
C ARG A 159 -17.53 1.42 11.13
N LEU A 160 -18.80 1.05 11.19
CA LEU A 160 -19.23 -0.35 11.00
C LEU A 160 -19.07 -0.75 9.52
N MET A 161 -19.50 0.09 8.58
CA MET A 161 -19.33 -0.16 7.15
C MET A 161 -17.84 -0.31 6.78
N ALA A 162 -16.97 0.57 7.28
CA ALA A 162 -15.53 0.51 7.04
C ALA A 162 -14.91 -0.79 7.57
N ARG A 163 -15.32 -1.23 8.76
CA ARG A 163 -14.90 -2.52 9.34
C ARG A 163 -15.31 -3.69 8.45
N ASP A 164 -16.55 -3.71 8.00
CA ASP A 164 -17.09 -4.84 7.24
C ASP A 164 -16.46 -4.90 5.83
N LEU A 165 -16.26 -3.76 5.19
CA LEU A 165 -15.52 -3.67 3.93
C LEU A 165 -14.04 -4.07 4.11
N ALA A 166 -13.43 -3.76 5.25
CA ALA A 166 -12.08 -4.20 5.56
C ALA A 166 -11.99 -5.73 5.65
N PHE A 167 -12.95 -6.39 6.29
CA PHE A 167 -13.01 -7.86 6.33
C PHE A 167 -13.11 -8.48 4.93
N VAL A 168 -13.99 -7.94 4.08
CA VAL A 168 -14.14 -8.42 2.70
C VAL A 168 -12.84 -8.25 1.92
N ALA A 169 -12.21 -7.09 2.02
CA ALA A 169 -10.95 -6.80 1.34
C ALA A 169 -9.80 -7.71 1.81
N ILE A 170 -9.72 -7.99 3.12
CA ILE A 170 -8.75 -8.93 3.72
C ILE A 170 -8.98 -10.35 3.19
N ALA A 171 -10.24 -10.81 3.17
CA ALA A 171 -10.57 -12.15 2.67
C ALA A 171 -10.15 -12.33 1.21
N ILE A 172 -10.47 -11.35 0.35
CA ILE A 172 -10.06 -11.34 -1.06
C ILE A 172 -8.53 -11.36 -1.17
N MET A 173 -7.84 -10.51 -0.42
CA MET A 173 -6.37 -10.44 -0.43
C MET A 173 -5.75 -11.79 -0.05
N VAL A 174 -6.20 -12.42 1.05
CA VAL A 174 -5.65 -13.70 1.51
C VAL A 174 -5.82 -14.77 0.45
N VAL A 175 -7.02 -14.90 -0.15
CA VAL A 175 -7.29 -15.86 -1.22
C VAL A 175 -6.36 -15.64 -2.41
N LEU A 176 -6.22 -14.40 -2.87
CA LEU A 176 -5.37 -14.07 -4.03
C LEU A 176 -3.89 -14.31 -3.74
N VAL A 177 -3.41 -13.96 -2.55
CA VAL A 177 -2.00 -14.18 -2.18
C VAL A 177 -1.70 -15.67 -2.03
N VAL A 178 -2.56 -16.44 -1.39
CA VAL A 178 -2.39 -17.89 -1.28
C VAL A 178 -2.39 -18.53 -2.67
N TYR A 179 -3.33 -18.14 -3.53
CA TYR A 179 -3.36 -18.60 -4.92
C TYR A 179 -2.07 -18.25 -5.67
N ALA A 180 -1.59 -17.02 -5.59
CA ALA A 180 -0.35 -16.60 -6.23
C ALA A 180 0.87 -17.38 -5.72
N VAL A 181 0.99 -17.54 -4.41
CA VAL A 181 2.12 -18.26 -3.79
C VAL A 181 2.10 -19.75 -4.15
N THR A 182 0.95 -20.37 -4.29
CA THR A 182 0.86 -21.79 -4.67
C THR A 182 1.13 -22.03 -6.17
N THR A 183 0.77 -21.08 -7.02
CA THR A 183 0.86 -21.21 -8.48
C THR A 183 2.20 -20.74 -9.04
N LEU A 184 2.73 -19.62 -8.55
CA LEU A 184 3.99 -19.06 -9.03
C LEU A 184 5.18 -19.90 -8.57
N ARG A 185 6.18 -20.06 -9.43
CA ARG A 185 7.43 -20.76 -9.11
C ARG A 185 8.61 -19.82 -9.32
N GLU A 186 9.49 -19.74 -8.34
CA GLU A 186 10.75 -19.01 -8.47
C GLU A 186 11.72 -19.78 -9.33
N ARG A 187 12.46 -19.10 -10.20
CA ARG A 187 13.52 -19.71 -11.01
C ARG A 187 14.77 -19.95 -10.18
N PRO A 188 15.37 -21.15 -10.20
CA PRO A 188 16.57 -21.47 -9.42
C PRO A 188 17.77 -20.60 -9.77
N GLU A 189 17.85 -20.10 -11.00
CA GLU A 189 18.94 -19.26 -11.53
C GLU A 189 19.12 -17.95 -10.75
N PHE A 190 18.03 -17.43 -10.16
CA PHE A 190 18.05 -16.18 -9.39
C PHE A 190 18.25 -16.40 -7.88
N GLN A 191 18.16 -17.65 -7.40
CA GLN A 191 18.25 -17.95 -5.96
C GLN A 191 19.67 -17.81 -5.40
N ASN A 192 20.71 -18.00 -6.24
CA ASN A 192 22.12 -18.04 -5.82
C ASN A 192 22.91 -16.76 -6.17
N ARG A 193 22.25 -15.66 -6.53
CA ARG A 193 22.94 -14.40 -6.81
C ARG A 193 23.53 -13.83 -5.52
N GLN A 194 24.87 -13.77 -5.43
CA GLN A 194 25.55 -12.99 -4.41
C GLN A 194 25.27 -11.50 -4.67
N GLN A 195 24.57 -10.88 -3.74
CA GLN A 195 24.34 -9.44 -3.80
C GLN A 195 25.35 -8.72 -2.90
N GLY A 196 25.90 -7.61 -3.43
CA GLY A 196 26.70 -6.69 -2.64
C GLY A 196 25.92 -6.14 -1.45
N GLY A 197 26.62 -5.59 -0.45
CA GLY A 197 25.98 -4.95 0.69
C GLY A 197 25.11 -3.75 0.27
N PRO A 198 24.07 -3.38 1.04
CA PRO A 198 23.16 -2.28 0.69
C PRO A 198 23.88 -0.93 0.52
N LEU A 199 24.97 -0.72 1.26
CA LEU A 199 25.78 0.49 1.14
C LEU A 199 26.52 0.57 -0.21
N GLN A 200 27.00 -0.57 -0.71
CA GLN A 200 27.64 -0.65 -2.02
C GLN A 200 26.62 -0.40 -3.14
N ALA A 201 25.45 -1.02 -3.07
CA ALA A 201 24.38 -0.80 -4.03
C ALA A 201 23.95 0.69 -4.08
N PHE A 202 23.83 1.35 -2.92
CA PHE A 202 23.54 2.78 -2.86
C PHE A 202 24.64 3.63 -3.52
N ARG A 203 25.91 3.31 -3.25
CA ARG A 203 27.05 4.01 -3.86
C ARG A 203 27.09 3.84 -5.38
N ASP A 204 26.80 2.63 -5.87
CA ASP A 204 26.79 2.32 -7.30
C ASP A 204 25.65 3.07 -8.03
N ILE A 205 24.45 3.12 -7.41
CA ILE A 205 23.31 3.90 -7.92
C ILE A 205 23.65 5.39 -7.95
N TRP A 206 24.25 5.94 -6.87
CA TRP A 206 24.58 7.35 -6.79
C TRP A 206 25.71 7.74 -7.73
N GLY A 207 26.60 6.82 -8.07
CA GLY A 207 27.64 6.99 -9.08
C GLY A 207 27.11 7.05 -10.53
N ASN A 208 25.87 6.53 -10.76
CA ASN A 208 25.30 6.47 -12.11
C ASN A 208 24.42 7.71 -12.40
N PRO A 209 24.80 8.57 -13.38
CA PRO A 209 24.05 9.80 -13.68
C PRO A 209 22.63 9.52 -14.20
N HIS A 210 22.43 8.43 -14.95
CA HIS A 210 21.08 8.05 -15.43
C HIS A 210 20.18 7.58 -14.29
N ALA A 211 20.73 6.86 -13.32
CA ALA A 211 19.98 6.44 -12.14
C ALA A 211 19.55 7.64 -11.29
N ARG A 212 20.45 8.62 -11.08
CA ARG A 212 20.11 9.87 -10.37
C ARG A 212 19.00 10.65 -11.07
N LEU A 213 19.07 10.80 -12.40
CA LEU A 213 18.03 11.48 -13.16
C LEU A 213 16.67 10.76 -12.99
N LEU A 214 16.66 9.44 -13.15
CA LEU A 214 15.44 8.63 -12.98
C LEU A 214 14.86 8.79 -11.56
N ILE A 215 15.70 8.72 -10.53
CA ILE A 215 15.27 8.92 -9.14
C ILE A 215 14.66 10.30 -8.94
N THR A 216 15.29 11.35 -9.49
CA THR A 216 14.79 12.74 -9.38
C THR A 216 13.41 12.88 -10.04
N VAL A 217 13.25 12.37 -11.26
CA VAL A 217 11.97 12.40 -11.99
C VAL A 217 10.89 11.65 -11.21
N THR A 218 11.20 10.42 -10.77
CA THR A 218 10.26 9.61 -9.98
C THR A 218 9.91 10.29 -8.64
N PHE A 219 10.84 10.97 -8.01
CA PHE A 219 10.57 11.73 -6.78
C PHE A 219 9.56 12.86 -7.04
N ILE A 220 9.77 13.67 -8.07
CA ILE A 220 8.86 14.78 -8.43
C ILE A 220 7.46 14.23 -8.76
N GLU A 221 7.39 13.17 -9.55
CA GLU A 221 6.14 12.51 -9.93
C GLU A 221 5.36 11.99 -8.69
N ASN A 222 6.06 11.33 -7.78
CA ASN A 222 5.43 10.79 -6.56
C ASN A 222 4.96 11.89 -5.61
N VAL A 223 5.70 12.99 -5.47
CA VAL A 223 5.26 14.15 -4.66
C VAL A 223 3.99 14.75 -5.25
N GLY A 224 3.94 14.96 -6.58
CA GLY A 224 2.75 15.48 -7.26
C GLY A 224 1.54 14.57 -7.10
N SER A 225 1.73 13.27 -7.34
CA SER A 225 0.67 12.27 -7.22
C SER A 225 0.14 12.15 -5.79
N ALA A 226 1.02 12.18 -4.78
CA ALA A 226 0.62 12.15 -3.37
C ALA A 226 -0.19 13.39 -2.96
N ALA A 227 0.20 14.57 -3.44
CA ALA A 227 -0.54 15.81 -3.18
C ALA A 227 -1.94 15.76 -3.81
N ILE A 228 -2.06 15.34 -5.07
CA ILE A 228 -3.35 15.17 -5.75
C ILE A 228 -4.21 14.15 -4.98
N ALA A 229 -3.69 12.99 -4.65
CA ALA A 229 -4.42 11.95 -3.93
C ALA A 229 -4.95 12.45 -2.56
N ALA A 230 -4.14 13.20 -1.81
CA ALA A 230 -4.54 13.72 -0.51
C ALA A 230 -5.63 14.80 -0.60
N LEU A 231 -5.63 15.61 -1.66
CA LEU A 231 -6.52 16.76 -1.80
C LEU A 231 -7.81 16.47 -2.57
N THR A 232 -7.85 15.41 -3.38
CA THR A 232 -8.98 15.13 -4.28
C THR A 232 -10.33 15.13 -3.57
N LEU A 233 -10.45 14.43 -2.44
CA LEU A 233 -11.72 14.36 -1.69
C LEU A 233 -12.13 15.69 -1.09
N TYR A 234 -11.17 16.48 -0.59
CA TYR A 234 -11.44 17.81 -0.03
C TYR A 234 -11.86 18.80 -1.12
N ILE A 235 -11.21 18.76 -2.28
CA ILE A 235 -11.61 19.58 -3.45
C ILE A 235 -13.03 19.24 -3.88
N SER A 236 -13.38 17.96 -3.98
CA SER A 236 -14.74 17.53 -4.33
C SER A 236 -15.78 18.01 -3.32
N GLN A 237 -15.47 17.92 -2.03
CA GLN A 237 -16.40 18.29 -0.96
C GLN A 237 -16.56 19.81 -0.80
N TYR A 238 -15.45 20.55 -0.75
CA TYR A 238 -15.47 21.98 -0.37
C TYR A 238 -15.44 22.94 -1.55
N VAL A 239 -14.93 22.52 -2.72
CA VAL A 239 -14.85 23.38 -3.91
C VAL A 239 -15.96 23.03 -4.91
N VAL A 240 -16.14 21.76 -5.22
CA VAL A 240 -17.16 21.29 -6.18
C VAL A 240 -18.54 21.18 -5.53
N GLY A 241 -18.61 20.96 -4.21
CA GLY A 241 -19.86 20.82 -3.47
C GLY A 241 -20.63 19.52 -3.77
N ALA A 242 -19.95 18.53 -4.35
CA ALA A 242 -20.54 17.24 -4.73
C ALA A 242 -19.73 16.06 -4.15
N PRO A 243 -19.76 15.87 -2.82
CA PRO A 243 -18.93 14.84 -2.17
C PRO A 243 -19.22 13.42 -2.66
N ALA A 244 -20.47 13.11 -3.01
CA ALA A 244 -20.83 11.80 -3.55
C ALA A 244 -20.20 11.50 -4.93
N MET A 245 -19.75 12.52 -5.66
CA MET A 245 -19.07 12.37 -6.96
C MET A 245 -17.55 12.27 -6.84
N ALA A 246 -17.01 12.41 -5.65
CA ALA A 246 -15.55 12.34 -5.42
C ALA A 246 -14.87 11.08 -5.99
N PRO A 247 -15.50 9.89 -5.97
CA PRO A 247 -14.92 8.70 -6.58
C PRO A 247 -14.89 8.71 -8.11
N LEU A 248 -15.57 9.66 -8.75
CA LEU A 248 -15.70 9.78 -10.21
C LEU A 248 -14.78 10.86 -10.80
N ILE A 249 -14.16 11.69 -9.96
CA ILE A 249 -13.21 12.74 -10.30
C ILE A 249 -11.78 12.20 -10.14
#